data_42ab6df927d91006905ade0e17c7a7fd
#
_entry.id   42ab6df927d91006905ade0e17c7a7fd
#
_cell.length_a   1.000
_cell.length_b   1.000
_cell.length_c   1.000
_cell.angle_alpha   90.00
_cell.angle_beta   90.00
_cell.angle_gamma   90.00
#
_symmetry.space_group_name_H-M   'P 1'
#
loop_
_entity.id
_entity.type
_entity.pdbx_description
1 polymer ?
#
loop_
_entity_poly.entity_id
_entity_poly.type
_entity_poly.pdbx_seq_one_letter_code
_entity_poly.pdbx_strand_id
1 'polypeptide(L)'
;MSNSIIKPHGGKLCSPMLNKKHLREVNNDILQLKSWTLTDRQLCDIELILNGGFSPLDGFMNQDDYNSVCEKNRLKNNLLWPIPITLDISNSFADKLDTNEKIVLRDKEGFAIALLTVSDLWHPEKDKEAHHIYETMDTNHPGVNFLLNDTHSTYIGG
;
A
#
# COMPACT_ATOMS: atom_id res chain seq x y z
N MET A 1 -21.60 -17.74 27.82
CA MET A 1 -20.76 -17.89 26.63
C MET A 1 -19.91 -16.64 26.52
N SER A 2 -18.59 -16.70 26.70
CA SER A 2 -17.72 -15.54 26.53
C SER A 2 -17.68 -15.17 25.04
N ASN A 3 -18.20 -14.00 24.69
CA ASN A 3 -17.99 -13.42 23.37
C ASN A 3 -16.51 -13.01 23.24
N SER A 4 -15.66 -14.00 23.00
CA SER A 4 -14.27 -13.68 22.66
C SER A 4 -14.26 -13.15 21.22
N ILE A 5 -13.96 -11.89 21.05
CA ILE A 5 -13.72 -11.29 19.72
C ILE A 5 -12.58 -12.07 19.07
N ILE A 6 -12.75 -12.43 17.80
CA ILE A 6 -11.70 -13.08 17.00
C ILE A 6 -10.46 -12.17 16.99
N LYS A 7 -9.29 -12.75 17.24
CA LYS A 7 -8.02 -12.01 17.18
C LYS A 7 -7.78 -11.53 15.74
N PRO A 8 -7.19 -10.34 15.57
CA PRO A 8 -6.80 -9.87 14.24
C PRO A 8 -5.79 -10.81 13.59
N HIS A 9 -5.73 -10.80 12.27
CA HIS A 9 -4.74 -11.56 11.51
C HIS A 9 -3.33 -11.18 11.97
N GLY A 10 -2.45 -12.17 12.18
CA GLY A 10 -1.14 -11.94 12.80
C GLY A 10 -1.16 -11.67 14.31
N GLY A 11 -2.33 -11.70 14.96
CA GLY A 11 -2.50 -11.63 16.42
C GLY A 11 -2.47 -10.22 17.04
N LYS A 12 -2.08 -9.19 16.29
CA LYS A 12 -2.02 -7.79 16.75
C LYS A 12 -2.74 -6.87 15.77
N LEU A 13 -3.65 -6.05 16.27
CA LEU A 13 -4.25 -4.98 15.49
C LEU A 13 -3.20 -3.90 15.21
N CYS A 14 -2.99 -3.59 13.95
CA CYS A 14 -2.16 -2.47 13.49
C CYS A 14 -3.08 -1.41 12.89
N SER A 15 -3.08 -0.21 13.46
CA SER A 15 -3.85 0.93 12.99
C SER A 15 -3.00 2.18 13.13
N PRO A 16 -2.32 2.63 12.05
CA PRO A 16 -1.39 3.76 12.09
C PRO A 16 -2.08 5.14 12.12
N MET A 17 -3.31 5.22 12.62
CA MET A 17 -4.04 6.48 12.74
C MET A 17 -3.36 7.44 13.70
N LEU A 18 -3.13 8.68 13.25
CA LEU A 18 -2.57 9.74 14.07
C LEU A 18 -3.57 10.23 15.12
N ASN A 19 -3.09 10.46 16.32
CA ASN A 19 -3.89 11.14 17.34
C ASN A 19 -3.95 12.67 17.07
N LYS A 20 -4.88 13.37 17.72
CA LYS A 20 -5.10 14.82 17.51
C LYS A 20 -3.87 15.69 17.78
N LYS A 21 -2.95 15.27 18.63
CA LYS A 21 -1.72 16.01 18.92
C LYS A 21 -0.77 15.94 17.73
N HIS A 22 -0.49 14.75 17.24
CA HIS A 22 0.38 14.55 16.09
C HIS A 22 -0.19 15.14 14.78
N LEU A 23 -1.53 15.16 14.61
CA LEU A 23 -2.17 15.85 13.48
C LEU A 23 -1.84 17.35 13.44
N ARG A 24 -1.76 18.03 14.59
CA ARG A 24 -1.40 19.46 14.64
C ARG A 24 0.06 19.71 14.29
N GLU A 25 0.95 18.83 14.71
CA GLU A 25 2.40 18.92 14.40
C GLU A 25 2.65 18.72 12.91
N VAL A 26 1.93 17.78 12.30
CA VAL A 26 2.06 17.42 10.88
C VAL A 26 1.42 18.45 9.95
N ASN A 27 0.32 19.10 10.34
CA ASN A 27 -0.43 20.03 9.49
C ASN A 27 0.41 21.22 8.97
N ASN A 28 1.43 21.64 9.70
CA ASN A 28 2.30 22.74 9.24
C ASN A 28 3.24 22.30 8.12
N ASP A 29 3.62 21.05 8.08
CA ASP A 29 4.60 20.51 7.12
C ASP A 29 3.95 19.99 5.84
N ILE A 30 2.69 19.55 5.91
CA ILE A 30 1.94 18.94 4.79
C ILE A 30 1.96 19.79 3.50
N LEU A 31 1.94 21.12 3.63
CA LEU A 31 1.91 22.04 2.49
C LEU A 31 3.24 22.09 1.71
N GLN A 32 4.35 21.70 2.34
CA GLN A 32 5.68 21.73 1.77
C GLN A 32 6.11 20.39 1.18
N LEU A 33 5.37 19.30 1.54
CA LEU A 33 5.72 17.96 1.11
C LEU A 33 5.21 17.69 -0.31
N LYS A 34 5.95 16.87 -1.05
CA LYS A 34 5.46 16.29 -2.31
C LYS A 34 4.20 15.49 -2.04
N SER A 35 3.29 15.44 -3.00
CA SER A 35 2.03 14.73 -2.81
C SER A 35 1.68 13.86 -4.01
N TRP A 36 1.02 12.73 -3.72
CA TRP A 36 0.43 11.82 -4.68
C TRP A 36 -1.08 11.83 -4.51
N THR A 37 -1.82 11.93 -5.62
CA THR A 37 -3.29 11.81 -5.60
C THR A 37 -3.67 10.36 -5.80
N LEU A 38 -4.36 9.80 -4.81
CA LEU A 38 -4.77 8.40 -4.79
C LEU A 38 -5.87 8.13 -5.83
N THR A 39 -5.77 6.98 -6.48
CA THR A 39 -6.88 6.38 -7.23
C THR A 39 -7.93 5.84 -6.25
N ASP A 40 -9.14 5.53 -6.73
CA ASP A 40 -10.22 4.98 -5.88
C ASP A 40 -9.79 3.66 -5.21
N ARG A 41 -9.06 2.79 -5.93
CA ARG A 41 -8.50 1.57 -5.35
C ARG A 41 -7.47 1.86 -4.26
N GLN A 42 -6.50 2.74 -4.55
CA GLN A 42 -5.48 3.10 -3.56
C GLN A 42 -6.08 3.75 -2.32
N LEU A 43 -7.18 4.52 -2.49
CA LEU A 43 -7.93 5.09 -1.38
C LEU A 43 -8.58 4.01 -0.51
N CYS A 44 -9.21 3.00 -1.12
CA CYS A 44 -9.75 1.86 -0.38
C CYS A 44 -8.66 1.09 0.37
N ASP A 45 -7.50 0.86 -0.26
CA ASP A 45 -6.38 0.16 0.38
C ASP A 45 -5.85 0.94 1.59
N ILE A 46 -5.65 2.26 1.47
CA ILE A 46 -5.18 3.07 2.61
C ILE A 46 -6.21 3.15 3.74
N GLU A 47 -7.51 3.18 3.44
CA GLU A 47 -8.55 3.09 4.47
C GLU A 47 -8.44 1.81 5.29
N LEU A 48 -8.23 0.66 4.63
CA LEU A 48 -8.07 -0.63 5.30
C LEU A 48 -6.76 -0.72 6.10
N ILE A 49 -5.68 -0.10 5.63
CA ILE A 49 -4.44 0.04 6.40
C ILE A 49 -4.70 0.88 7.66
N LEU A 50 -5.27 2.08 7.50
CA LEU A 50 -5.47 3.03 8.59
C LEU A 50 -6.42 2.51 9.68
N ASN A 51 -7.50 1.83 9.31
CA ASN A 51 -8.46 1.28 10.27
C ASN A 51 -8.06 -0.09 10.84
N GLY A 52 -6.97 -0.69 10.36
CA GLY A 52 -6.44 -1.97 10.81
C GLY A 52 -7.06 -3.19 10.13
N GLY A 53 -7.89 -2.99 9.10
CA GLY A 53 -8.47 -4.09 8.30
C GLY A 53 -7.42 -4.94 7.60
N PHE A 54 -6.28 -4.35 7.25
CA PHE A 54 -5.12 -5.04 6.69
C PHE A 54 -4.04 -5.38 7.73
N SER A 55 -4.39 -5.48 9.02
CA SER A 55 -3.40 -5.94 10.00
C SER A 55 -2.76 -7.28 9.59
N PRO A 56 -1.45 -7.44 9.71
CA PRO A 56 -0.51 -6.61 10.45
C PRO A 56 0.20 -5.52 9.63
N LEU A 57 -0.24 -5.23 8.39
CA LEU A 57 0.37 -4.16 7.61
C LEU A 57 0.13 -2.81 8.29
N ASP A 58 1.16 -1.99 8.33
CA ASP A 58 1.14 -0.61 8.84
C ASP A 58 1.36 0.43 7.74
N GLY A 59 1.50 -0.05 6.49
CA GLY A 59 1.64 0.74 5.28
C GLY A 59 1.51 -0.13 4.03
N PHE A 60 1.82 0.45 2.88
CA PHE A 60 1.96 -0.31 1.64
C PHE A 60 3.20 -1.20 1.69
N MET A 61 3.10 -2.39 1.12
CA MET A 61 4.20 -3.37 1.15
C MET A 61 5.48 -2.80 0.57
N ASN A 62 6.60 -3.10 1.21
CA ASN A 62 7.92 -2.93 0.65
C ASN A 62 8.21 -4.04 -0.38
N GLN A 63 9.30 -3.91 -1.13
CA GLN A 63 9.66 -4.85 -2.18
C GLN A 63 9.88 -6.28 -1.64
N ASP A 64 10.42 -6.42 -0.44
CA ASP A 64 10.68 -7.73 0.16
C ASP A 64 9.38 -8.49 0.50
N ASP A 65 8.39 -7.80 1.12
CA ASP A 65 7.08 -8.40 1.40
C ASP A 65 6.30 -8.65 0.11
N TYR A 66 6.34 -7.73 -0.85
CA TYR A 66 5.76 -7.89 -2.17
C TYR A 66 6.28 -9.16 -2.87
N ASN A 67 7.61 -9.31 -2.96
CA ASN A 67 8.21 -10.50 -3.59
C ASN A 67 7.81 -11.79 -2.87
N SER A 68 7.82 -11.77 -1.52
CA SER A 68 7.43 -12.94 -0.72
C SER A 68 5.95 -13.31 -0.93
N VAL A 69 5.07 -12.32 -1.03
CA VAL A 69 3.64 -12.56 -1.32
C VAL A 69 3.45 -13.13 -2.72
N CYS A 70 4.09 -12.54 -3.73
CA CYS A 70 4.01 -13.06 -5.10
C CYS A 70 4.52 -14.50 -5.20
N GLU A 71 5.65 -14.84 -4.54
CA GLU A 71 6.25 -16.16 -4.66
C GLU A 71 5.60 -17.24 -3.77
N LYS A 72 5.07 -16.87 -2.61
CA LYS A 72 4.71 -17.82 -1.54
C LYS A 72 3.33 -17.59 -0.94
N ASN A 73 2.60 -16.57 -1.38
CA ASN A 73 1.35 -16.12 -0.74
C ASN A 73 1.53 -15.85 0.77
N ARG A 74 2.68 -15.28 1.16
CA ARG A 74 3.03 -14.98 2.55
C ARG A 74 3.87 -13.73 2.66
N LEU A 75 3.63 -12.96 3.71
CA LEU A 75 4.54 -11.90 4.13
C LEU A 75 5.92 -12.50 4.51
N LYS A 76 6.95 -11.67 4.57
CA LYS A 76 8.30 -12.07 4.95
C LYS A 76 8.39 -12.75 6.34
N ASN A 77 7.48 -12.41 7.24
CA ASN A 77 7.33 -13.06 8.56
C ASN A 77 6.58 -14.42 8.50
N ASN A 78 6.33 -14.95 7.29
CA ASN A 78 5.65 -16.20 7.01
C ASN A 78 4.13 -16.21 7.29
N LEU A 79 3.51 -15.07 7.56
CA LEU A 79 2.07 -14.95 7.72
C LEU A 79 1.38 -15.09 6.36
N LEU A 80 0.31 -15.88 6.27
CA LEU A 80 -0.46 -16.05 5.04
C LEU A 80 -1.01 -14.70 4.54
N TRP A 81 -0.71 -14.37 3.29
CA TRP A 81 -1.17 -13.13 2.65
C TRP A 81 -1.31 -13.34 1.15
N PRO A 82 -2.54 -13.39 0.60
CA PRO A 82 -2.75 -13.93 -0.75
C PRO A 82 -2.49 -12.94 -1.89
N ILE A 83 -2.63 -11.63 -1.66
CA ILE A 83 -2.57 -10.60 -2.70
C ILE A 83 -1.71 -9.43 -2.23
N PRO A 84 -0.76 -8.91 -3.02
CA PRO A 84 0.01 -7.74 -2.65
C PRO A 84 -0.86 -6.49 -2.43
N ILE A 85 -0.55 -5.71 -1.41
CA ILE A 85 -1.13 -4.38 -1.16
C ILE A 85 -0.08 -3.35 -1.50
N THR A 86 -0.17 -2.77 -2.69
CA THR A 86 0.87 -1.94 -3.30
C THR A 86 0.34 -0.54 -3.64
N LEU A 87 1.21 0.44 -3.56
CA LEU A 87 0.99 1.79 -4.06
C LEU A 87 1.79 1.97 -5.35
N ASP A 88 1.11 2.05 -6.47
CA ASP A 88 1.69 2.33 -7.77
C ASP A 88 1.68 3.83 -8.06
N ILE A 89 2.80 4.34 -8.59
CA ILE A 89 3.00 5.75 -8.92
C ILE A 89 3.63 5.91 -10.30
N SER A 90 3.50 7.09 -10.91
CA SER A 90 4.14 7.38 -12.19
C SER A 90 5.65 7.49 -12.05
N ASN A 91 6.39 7.09 -13.09
CA ASN A 91 7.85 7.26 -13.14
C ASN A 91 8.27 8.71 -12.90
N SER A 92 7.58 9.66 -13.52
CA SER A 92 7.88 11.09 -13.37
C SER A 92 7.70 11.62 -11.95
N PHE A 93 6.89 10.95 -11.13
CA PHE A 93 6.79 11.24 -9.69
C PHE A 93 7.87 10.49 -8.91
N ALA A 94 8.09 9.22 -9.22
CA ALA A 94 9.13 8.40 -8.59
C ALA A 94 10.53 9.00 -8.73
N ASP A 95 10.87 9.55 -9.91
CA ASP A 95 12.16 10.22 -10.19
C ASP A 95 12.45 11.42 -9.29
N LYS A 96 11.46 11.92 -8.58
CA LYS A 96 11.58 13.05 -7.66
C LYS A 96 11.70 12.63 -6.20
N LEU A 97 11.59 11.33 -5.91
CA LEU A 97 11.52 10.81 -4.55
C LEU A 97 12.83 10.16 -4.13
N ASP A 98 13.17 10.37 -2.87
CA ASP A 98 14.26 9.68 -2.19
C ASP A 98 13.71 8.74 -1.10
N THR A 99 14.46 7.68 -0.79
CA THR A 99 14.16 6.82 0.36
C THR A 99 14.25 7.62 1.66
N ASN A 100 13.37 7.30 2.61
CA ASN A 100 13.15 8.01 3.87
C ASN A 100 12.50 9.39 3.72
N GLU A 101 12.15 9.81 2.52
CA GLU A 101 11.38 11.04 2.31
C GLU A 101 9.92 10.80 2.74
N LYS A 102 9.27 11.88 3.22
CA LYS A 102 7.83 11.87 3.52
C LYS A 102 7.07 12.49 2.36
N ILE A 103 5.98 11.84 1.97
CA ILE A 103 5.03 12.35 0.99
C ILE A 103 3.62 12.38 1.57
N VAL A 104 2.78 13.23 1.02
CA VAL A 104 1.36 13.30 1.37
C VAL A 104 0.53 12.52 0.36
N LEU A 105 -0.26 11.58 0.84
CA LEU A 105 -1.28 10.91 0.05
C LEU A 105 -2.58 11.72 0.15
N ARG A 106 -3.15 12.10 -1.00
CA ARG A 106 -4.35 12.93 -1.09
C ARG A 106 -5.46 12.19 -1.82
N ASP A 107 -6.70 12.53 -1.48
CA ASP A 107 -7.85 12.15 -2.32
C ASP A 107 -7.94 13.02 -3.59
N LYS A 108 -8.96 12.76 -4.41
CA LYS A 108 -9.20 13.50 -5.66
C LYS A 108 -9.61 14.96 -5.42
N GLU A 109 -10.18 15.27 -4.28
CA GLU A 109 -10.57 16.59 -3.83
C GLU A 109 -9.40 17.40 -3.26
N GLY A 110 -8.24 16.74 -3.04
CA GLY A 110 -7.01 17.34 -2.53
C GLY A 110 -6.85 17.30 -1.01
N PHE A 111 -7.76 16.63 -0.28
CA PHE A 111 -7.59 16.44 1.16
C PHE A 111 -6.44 15.49 1.46
N ALA A 112 -5.64 15.81 2.47
CA ALA A 112 -4.58 14.96 2.96
C ALA A 112 -5.18 13.79 3.75
N ILE A 113 -4.97 12.57 3.26
CA ILE A 113 -5.49 11.33 3.86
C ILE A 113 -4.44 10.69 4.76
N ALA A 114 -3.19 10.61 4.28
CA ALA A 114 -2.10 9.98 5.01
C ALA A 114 -0.75 10.63 4.71
N LEU A 115 0.21 10.38 5.60
CA LEU A 115 1.64 10.57 5.32
C LEU A 115 2.28 9.21 5.12
N LEU A 116 3.01 9.09 4.04
CA LEU A 116 3.83 7.91 3.75
C LEU A 116 5.29 8.29 3.91
N THR A 117 6.06 7.49 4.64
CA THR A 117 7.52 7.57 4.64
C THR A 117 8.04 6.54 3.64
N VAL A 118 8.65 6.97 2.56
CA VAL A 118 9.14 6.11 1.49
C VAL A 118 10.18 5.13 2.03
N SER A 119 9.87 3.84 2.05
CA SER A 119 10.83 2.80 2.43
C SER A 119 11.71 2.39 1.25
N ASP A 120 11.09 2.17 0.09
CA ASP A 120 11.73 1.76 -1.14
C ASP A 120 10.89 2.10 -2.38
N LEU A 121 11.53 2.02 -3.54
CA LEU A 121 10.92 2.24 -4.85
C LEU A 121 11.45 1.16 -5.79
N TRP A 122 10.55 0.51 -6.56
CA TRP A 122 10.98 -0.53 -7.52
C TRP A 122 10.03 -0.62 -8.72
N HIS A 123 10.51 -1.24 -9.78
CA HIS A 123 9.69 -1.61 -10.93
C HIS A 123 9.26 -3.07 -10.78
N PRO A 124 7.95 -3.35 -10.59
CA PRO A 124 7.48 -4.72 -10.46
C PRO A 124 7.53 -5.47 -11.80
N GLU A 125 7.78 -6.77 -11.72
CA GLU A 125 7.61 -7.66 -12.86
C GLU A 125 6.13 -8.08 -12.94
N LYS A 126 5.27 -7.21 -13.50
CA LYS A 126 3.80 -7.39 -13.53
C LYS A 126 3.34 -8.71 -14.16
N ASP A 127 4.05 -9.20 -15.16
CA ASP A 127 3.76 -10.49 -15.77
C ASP A 127 3.95 -11.63 -14.76
N LYS A 128 5.01 -11.58 -13.96
CA LYS A 128 5.22 -12.55 -12.89
C LYS A 128 4.15 -12.40 -11.79
N GLU A 129 3.82 -11.18 -11.40
CA GLU A 129 2.75 -10.92 -10.44
C GLU A 129 1.43 -11.52 -10.93
N ALA A 130 1.03 -11.23 -12.19
CA ALA A 130 -0.18 -11.78 -12.79
C ALA A 130 -0.20 -13.31 -12.73
N HIS A 131 0.90 -13.93 -13.16
CA HIS A 131 1.01 -15.39 -13.21
C HIS A 131 0.93 -16.04 -11.83
N HIS A 132 1.59 -15.47 -10.83
CA HIS A 132 1.63 -16.04 -9.48
C HIS A 132 0.37 -15.77 -8.67
N ILE A 133 -0.22 -14.58 -8.81
CA ILE A 133 -1.39 -14.17 -8.01
C ILE A 133 -2.69 -14.64 -8.64
N TYR A 134 -2.84 -14.53 -9.96
CA TYR A 134 -4.09 -14.85 -10.65
C TYR A 134 -4.03 -16.18 -11.41
N GLU A 135 -2.87 -16.85 -11.45
CA GLU A 135 -2.64 -18.10 -12.19
C GLU A 135 -2.99 -18.01 -13.68
N THR A 136 -3.06 -16.81 -14.23
CA THR A 136 -3.39 -16.53 -15.63
C THR A 136 -2.80 -15.21 -16.09
N MET A 137 -2.57 -15.11 -17.42
CA MET A 137 -2.21 -13.87 -18.12
C MET A 137 -3.36 -13.33 -18.97
N ASP A 138 -4.55 -13.96 -18.88
CA ASP A 138 -5.71 -13.54 -19.68
C ASP A 138 -6.25 -12.20 -19.20
N THR A 139 -6.17 -11.18 -20.04
CA THR A 139 -6.69 -9.83 -19.76
C THR A 139 -8.21 -9.76 -19.67
N ASN A 140 -8.96 -10.83 -20.01
CA ASN A 140 -10.36 -10.93 -19.65
C ASN A 140 -10.58 -11.12 -18.15
N HIS A 141 -9.55 -11.57 -17.40
CA HIS A 141 -9.60 -11.60 -15.94
C HIS A 141 -9.46 -10.17 -15.40
N PRO A 142 -10.45 -9.66 -14.60
CA PRO A 142 -10.45 -8.25 -14.18
C PRO A 142 -9.18 -7.82 -13.43
N GLY A 143 -8.63 -8.67 -12.56
CA GLY A 143 -7.41 -8.39 -11.81
C GLY A 143 -6.16 -8.30 -12.70
N VAL A 144 -6.06 -9.18 -13.70
CA VAL A 144 -4.95 -9.15 -14.68
C VAL A 144 -5.06 -7.90 -15.56
N ASN A 145 -6.25 -7.60 -16.05
CA ASN A 145 -6.48 -6.40 -16.85
C ASN A 145 -6.08 -5.13 -16.09
N PHE A 146 -6.55 -5.00 -14.84
CA PHE A 146 -6.20 -3.88 -13.99
C PHE A 146 -4.68 -3.78 -13.78
N LEU A 147 -4.04 -4.88 -13.39
CA LEU A 147 -2.60 -4.92 -13.12
C LEU A 147 -1.76 -4.49 -14.33
N LEU A 148 -2.09 -5.01 -15.52
CA LEU A 148 -1.28 -4.78 -16.72
C LEU A 148 -1.57 -3.44 -17.39
N ASN A 149 -2.82 -2.96 -17.35
CA ASN A 149 -3.26 -1.81 -18.16
C ASN A 149 -3.54 -0.55 -17.33
N ASP A 150 -3.96 -0.67 -16.06
CA ASP A 150 -4.45 0.48 -15.28
C ASP A 150 -3.48 0.92 -14.17
N THR A 151 -2.49 0.09 -13.79
CA THR A 151 -1.50 0.48 -12.78
C THR A 151 -0.28 1.16 -13.40
N HIS A 152 0.32 2.06 -12.64
CA HIS A 152 1.60 2.69 -13.01
C HIS A 152 2.78 1.70 -12.93
N SER A 153 3.93 2.11 -13.45
CA SER A 153 5.11 1.26 -13.64
C SER A 153 6.06 1.20 -12.45
N THR A 154 5.94 2.10 -11.48
CA THR A 154 6.77 2.09 -10.28
C THR A 154 5.91 1.83 -9.05
N TYR A 155 6.36 0.93 -8.19
CA TYR A 155 5.77 0.70 -6.88
C TYR A 155 6.59 1.38 -5.80
N ILE A 156 5.91 1.82 -4.74
CA ILE A 156 6.49 2.49 -3.58
C ILE A 156 6.01 1.80 -2.31
N GLY A 157 6.93 1.44 -1.43
CA GLY A 157 6.67 0.94 -0.08
C GLY A 157 6.75 2.03 0.97
N GLY A 158 6.02 1.83 2.09
CA GLY A 158 6.08 2.73 3.23
C GLY A 158 4.85 2.74 4.10
#